data_992057fc0126eace4684b53c8fa969b9
#
_entry.id   992057fc0126eace4684b53c8fa969b9
#
_cell.length_a   1.000
_cell.length_b   1.000
_cell.length_c   1.000
_cell.angle_alpha   90.00
_cell.angle_beta   90.00
_cell.angle_gamma   90.00
#
_symmetry.space_group_name_H-M   'P 1'
#
loop_
_entity.id
_entity.type
_entity.pdbx_description
1 polymer ?
#
loop_
_entity_poly.entity_id
_entity_poly.type
_entity_poly.pdbx_seq_one_letter_code
_entity_poly.pdbx_strand_id
1 'polypeptide(L)'
;MEDFDLIVIGAGPGGYVAAIRAAQLGMKVACIEKEPSLGGTCLNIGCIPSKALLNSSEKFVEISNHAAEHGIKTSKIDLDLNVLMDRKTKIVKKLTTGIGFLFKKNKITHIPGTASFVDKNTISITNGKNEITASAKNFIIATGSSSIEIPNIPVDEKQIVSSTGALSLSKIPKSLLVIGGGYIGLEMGSVWSRLGSKVTVVEALDRIVPTMDGEIAKEFMKMLTKQGLEFKLSHKVSSAKSGKSGVDVEMETSDKKKIKENYEIVLMSVGRKPNTEGLGLEKIGIKLTEKKSIEIKDNFQTSVEGIYAIGDVAPGPMLAHKAEEEGVACVEFINGQKPHI
;
A
#
# COMPACT_ATOMS: atom_id res chain seq x y z
N MET A 1 8.00 -30.73 13.11
CA MET A 1 8.41 -29.68 12.18
C MET A 1 7.83 -30.07 10.82
N GLU A 2 7.06 -29.19 10.17
CA GLU A 2 6.58 -29.49 8.83
C GLU A 2 7.60 -29.02 7.79
N ASP A 3 7.92 -29.88 6.82
CA ASP A 3 8.84 -29.58 5.73
C ASP A 3 8.09 -29.22 4.47
N PHE A 4 8.51 -28.10 3.83
CA PHE A 4 7.95 -27.58 2.57
C PHE A 4 9.02 -27.51 1.47
N ASP A 5 8.60 -27.51 0.22
CA ASP A 5 9.51 -27.20 -0.88
C ASP A 5 9.74 -25.68 -0.95
N LEU A 6 8.67 -24.89 -0.64
CA LEU A 6 8.70 -23.44 -0.63
C LEU A 6 7.87 -22.88 0.53
N ILE A 7 8.43 -21.93 1.26
CA ILE A 7 7.68 -21.05 2.16
C ILE A 7 7.70 -19.62 1.63
N VAL A 8 6.52 -19.02 1.51
CA VAL A 8 6.34 -17.62 1.14
C VAL A 8 6.00 -16.81 2.39
N ILE A 9 6.76 -15.74 2.67
CA ILE A 9 6.58 -14.86 3.82
C ILE A 9 5.88 -13.57 3.37
N GLY A 10 4.60 -13.44 3.70
CA GLY A 10 3.70 -12.37 3.29
C GLY A 10 2.74 -12.81 2.18
N ALA A 11 1.44 -12.54 2.35
CA ALA A 11 0.38 -12.86 1.40
C ALA A 11 -0.14 -11.62 0.65
N GLY A 12 0.72 -10.64 0.40
CA GLY A 12 0.45 -9.54 -0.54
C GLY A 12 0.45 -10.01 -2.00
N PRO A 13 0.27 -9.11 -2.99
CA PRO A 13 0.20 -9.46 -4.42
C PRO A 13 1.31 -10.40 -4.88
N GLY A 14 2.56 -10.08 -4.63
CA GLY A 14 3.67 -10.98 -4.98
C GLY A 14 3.61 -12.32 -4.25
N GLY A 15 3.27 -12.29 -2.95
CA GLY A 15 3.28 -13.51 -2.14
C GLY A 15 2.17 -14.50 -2.47
N TYR A 16 0.91 -14.05 -2.59
CA TYR A 16 -0.18 -14.99 -2.92
C TYR A 16 -0.06 -15.51 -4.36
N VAL A 17 0.40 -14.69 -5.31
CA VAL A 17 0.64 -15.13 -6.69
C VAL A 17 1.77 -16.16 -6.75
N ALA A 18 2.91 -15.89 -6.08
CA ALA A 18 4.02 -16.83 -5.98
C ALA A 18 3.58 -18.17 -5.35
N ALA A 19 2.84 -18.13 -4.24
CA ALA A 19 2.36 -19.34 -3.57
C ALA A 19 1.44 -20.18 -4.46
N ILE A 20 0.52 -19.52 -5.19
CA ILE A 20 -0.39 -20.20 -6.13
C ILE A 20 0.41 -20.81 -7.28
N ARG A 21 1.33 -20.04 -7.89
CA ARG A 21 2.15 -20.53 -9.02
C ARG A 21 3.01 -21.72 -8.61
N ALA A 22 3.65 -21.66 -7.45
CA ALA A 22 4.46 -22.77 -6.92
C ALA A 22 3.64 -24.05 -6.71
N ALA A 23 2.46 -23.92 -6.12
CA ALA A 23 1.56 -25.07 -5.93
C ALA A 23 1.07 -25.65 -7.26
N GLN A 24 0.81 -24.81 -8.28
CA GLN A 24 0.48 -25.26 -9.64
C GLN A 24 1.62 -26.02 -10.32
N LEU A 25 2.87 -25.71 -9.97
CA LEU A 25 4.07 -26.41 -10.45
C LEU A 25 4.39 -27.68 -9.61
N GLY A 26 3.52 -28.06 -8.67
CA GLY A 26 3.61 -29.30 -7.89
C GLY A 26 4.42 -29.21 -6.61
N MET A 27 4.83 -28.02 -6.18
CA MET A 27 5.55 -27.83 -4.91
C MET A 27 4.60 -27.95 -3.71
N LYS A 28 5.11 -28.47 -2.59
CA LYS A 28 4.46 -28.36 -1.28
C LYS A 28 4.74 -26.97 -0.70
N VAL A 29 3.70 -26.12 -0.61
CA VAL A 29 3.84 -24.68 -0.31
C VAL A 29 3.15 -24.32 0.99
N ALA A 30 3.84 -23.50 1.81
CA ALA A 30 3.22 -22.71 2.88
C ALA A 30 3.31 -21.23 2.57
N CYS A 31 2.28 -20.46 2.99
CA CYS A 31 2.29 -19.00 2.97
C CYS A 31 1.99 -18.47 4.36
N ILE A 32 2.87 -17.60 4.87
CA ILE A 32 2.76 -17.03 6.21
C ILE A 32 2.25 -15.59 6.07
N GLU A 33 1.20 -15.26 6.83
CA GLU A 33 0.64 -13.92 6.85
C GLU A 33 0.33 -13.50 8.29
N LYS A 34 0.81 -12.32 8.67
CA LYS A 34 0.58 -11.77 10.03
C LYS A 34 -0.79 -11.13 10.19
N GLU A 35 -1.34 -10.61 9.10
CA GLU A 35 -2.65 -9.97 9.10
C GLU A 35 -3.76 -11.04 9.01
N PRO A 36 -4.95 -10.76 9.56
CA PRO A 36 -6.04 -11.73 9.57
C PRO A 36 -6.63 -12.01 8.18
N SER A 37 -6.31 -11.20 7.19
CA SER A 37 -6.81 -11.28 5.82
C SER A 37 -5.69 -11.37 4.81
N LEU A 38 -5.79 -12.32 3.88
CA LEU A 38 -4.89 -12.43 2.74
C LEU A 38 -5.04 -11.23 1.77
N GLY A 39 -4.06 -11.01 0.88
CA GLY A 39 -4.09 -9.98 -0.15
C GLY A 39 -3.22 -8.76 0.14
N GLY A 40 -2.63 -8.68 1.35
CA GLY A 40 -1.69 -7.63 1.76
C GLY A 40 -2.24 -6.21 1.62
N THR A 41 -1.33 -5.25 1.50
CA THR A 41 -1.67 -3.81 1.41
C THR A 41 -2.62 -3.52 0.25
N CYS A 42 -2.33 -3.99 -0.95
CA CYS A 42 -3.10 -3.64 -2.16
C CYS A 42 -4.59 -3.97 -2.01
N LEU A 43 -4.93 -5.18 -1.56
CA LEU A 43 -6.32 -5.60 -1.49
C LEU A 43 -7.05 -5.03 -0.26
N ASN A 44 -6.37 -4.94 0.88
CA ASN A 44 -7.02 -4.59 2.15
C ASN A 44 -7.07 -3.08 2.42
N ILE A 45 -5.96 -2.37 2.19
CA ILE A 45 -5.75 -0.98 2.62
C ILE A 45 -5.03 -0.12 1.57
N GLY A 46 -5.11 -0.50 0.29
CA GLY A 46 -4.41 0.18 -0.81
C GLY A 46 -5.24 0.27 -2.07
N CYS A 47 -4.77 -0.37 -3.14
CA CYS A 47 -5.31 -0.25 -4.50
C CYS A 47 -6.82 -0.50 -4.59
N ILE A 48 -7.28 -1.61 -4.06
CA ILE A 48 -8.68 -2.02 -4.21
C ILE A 48 -9.65 -1.07 -3.49
N PRO A 49 -9.48 -0.78 -2.18
CA PRO A 49 -10.38 0.17 -1.52
C PRO A 49 -10.27 1.58 -2.11
N SER A 50 -9.10 2.06 -2.53
CA SER A 50 -8.96 3.38 -3.14
C SER A 50 -9.70 3.46 -4.48
N LYS A 51 -9.54 2.47 -5.37
CA LYS A 51 -10.27 2.42 -6.66
C LYS A 51 -11.77 2.28 -6.47
N ALA A 52 -12.22 1.55 -5.44
CA ALA A 52 -13.63 1.47 -5.09
C ALA A 52 -14.22 2.83 -4.68
N LEU A 53 -13.48 3.62 -3.88
CA LEU A 53 -13.89 4.97 -3.48
C LEU A 53 -13.78 5.96 -4.65
N LEU A 54 -12.70 5.92 -5.45
CA LEU A 54 -12.55 6.76 -6.65
C LEU A 54 -13.72 6.54 -7.61
N ASN A 55 -14.06 5.30 -7.92
CA ASN A 55 -15.19 4.98 -8.81
C ASN A 55 -16.54 5.51 -8.26
N SER A 56 -16.79 5.37 -6.96
CA SER A 56 -18.03 5.86 -6.36
C SER A 56 -18.10 7.38 -6.28
N SER A 57 -17.00 8.04 -5.93
CA SER A 57 -16.93 9.50 -5.85
C SER A 57 -17.02 10.15 -7.24
N GLU A 58 -16.46 9.50 -8.27
CA GLU A 58 -16.59 9.97 -9.65
C GLU A 58 -18.03 9.89 -10.14
N LYS A 59 -18.72 8.77 -9.90
CA LYS A 59 -20.16 8.63 -10.21
C LYS A 59 -21.02 9.70 -9.52
N PHE A 60 -20.70 10.03 -8.27
CA PHE A 60 -21.38 11.10 -7.55
C PHE A 60 -21.21 12.45 -8.24
N VAL A 61 -19.99 12.83 -8.65
CA VAL A 61 -19.71 14.05 -9.39
C VAL A 61 -20.37 14.06 -10.76
N GLU A 62 -20.26 12.95 -11.52
CA GLU A 62 -20.86 12.78 -12.84
C GLU A 62 -22.38 13.02 -12.80
N ILE A 63 -23.07 12.37 -11.87
CA ILE A 63 -24.52 12.52 -11.72
C ILE A 63 -24.90 13.92 -11.21
N SER A 64 -24.11 14.49 -10.29
CA SER A 64 -24.42 15.80 -9.69
C SER A 64 -24.17 16.97 -10.64
N ASN A 65 -23.11 16.90 -11.46
CA ASN A 65 -22.64 18.07 -12.22
C ASN A 65 -22.79 17.93 -13.74
N HIS A 66 -22.80 16.70 -14.28
CA HIS A 66 -22.73 16.43 -15.72
C HIS A 66 -23.96 15.70 -16.28
N ALA A 67 -24.88 15.21 -15.46
CA ALA A 67 -26.06 14.49 -15.92
C ALA A 67 -26.91 15.32 -16.93
N ALA A 68 -26.98 16.62 -16.73
CA ALA A 68 -27.75 17.54 -17.62
C ALA A 68 -27.18 17.60 -19.03
N GLU A 69 -25.87 17.43 -19.21
CA GLU A 69 -25.21 17.41 -20.53
C GLU A 69 -25.68 16.19 -21.36
N HIS A 70 -26.11 15.13 -20.69
CA HIS A 70 -26.69 13.91 -21.30
C HIS A 70 -28.21 13.95 -21.38
N GLY A 71 -28.85 15.10 -21.09
CA GLY A 71 -30.31 15.24 -21.09
C GLY A 71 -31.00 14.59 -19.88
N ILE A 72 -30.24 14.15 -18.88
CA ILE A 72 -30.75 13.49 -17.66
C ILE A 72 -31.06 14.59 -16.63
N LYS A 73 -32.35 14.72 -16.30
CA LYS A 73 -32.80 15.65 -15.25
C LYS A 73 -32.77 14.94 -13.91
N THR A 74 -31.96 15.46 -12.98
CA THR A 74 -31.88 14.95 -11.60
C THR A 74 -32.41 16.03 -10.65
N SER A 75 -33.08 15.59 -9.56
CA SER A 75 -33.33 16.43 -8.39
C SER A 75 -32.07 16.49 -7.51
N LYS A 76 -32.19 17.10 -6.32
CA LYS A 76 -31.09 17.11 -5.36
C LYS A 76 -30.55 15.69 -5.11
N ILE A 77 -29.24 15.53 -5.25
CA ILE A 77 -28.54 14.26 -5.04
C ILE A 77 -27.84 14.33 -3.69
N ASP A 78 -28.18 13.39 -2.83
CA ASP A 78 -27.53 13.24 -1.52
C ASP A 78 -26.64 11.98 -1.52
N LEU A 79 -25.52 12.05 -0.81
CA LEU A 79 -24.58 10.95 -0.65
C LEU A 79 -24.76 10.30 0.72
N ASP A 80 -24.97 8.99 0.75
CA ASP A 80 -24.86 8.18 1.97
C ASP A 80 -23.43 7.60 2.06
N LEU A 81 -22.61 8.22 2.92
CA LEU A 81 -21.22 7.80 3.13
C LEU A 81 -21.13 6.38 3.69
N ASN A 82 -22.07 5.95 4.53
CA ASN A 82 -22.03 4.60 5.12
C ASN A 82 -22.24 3.55 4.03
N VAL A 83 -23.20 3.75 3.13
CA VAL A 83 -23.44 2.84 1.99
C VAL A 83 -22.23 2.80 1.06
N LEU A 84 -21.56 3.94 0.82
CA LEU A 84 -20.34 4.02 0.02
C LEU A 84 -19.21 3.22 0.67
N MET A 85 -18.99 3.38 1.98
CA MET A 85 -17.96 2.64 2.73
C MET A 85 -18.26 1.15 2.83
N ASP A 86 -19.52 0.77 3.00
CA ASP A 86 -19.97 -0.64 2.98
C ASP A 86 -19.70 -1.29 1.62
N ARG A 87 -19.99 -0.59 0.51
CA ARG A 87 -19.65 -1.06 -0.83
C ARG A 87 -18.16 -1.35 -0.97
N LYS A 88 -17.30 -0.41 -0.56
CA LYS A 88 -15.84 -0.59 -0.54
C LYS A 88 -15.46 -1.85 0.25
N THR A 89 -15.98 -1.99 1.47
CA THR A 89 -15.69 -3.12 2.37
C THR A 89 -16.13 -4.46 1.76
N LYS A 90 -17.31 -4.51 1.14
CA LYS A 90 -17.82 -5.71 0.44
C LYS A 90 -16.91 -6.11 -0.73
N ILE A 91 -16.39 -5.15 -1.49
CA ILE A 91 -15.44 -5.40 -2.59
C ILE A 91 -14.15 -6.03 -2.05
N VAL A 92 -13.55 -5.41 -1.03
CA VAL A 92 -12.34 -5.93 -0.37
C VAL A 92 -12.58 -7.36 0.13
N LYS A 93 -13.65 -7.59 0.90
CA LYS A 93 -14.00 -8.90 1.44
C LYS A 93 -14.17 -9.96 0.35
N LYS A 94 -14.84 -9.60 -0.76
CA LYS A 94 -15.03 -10.53 -1.89
C LYS A 94 -13.69 -11.00 -2.46
N LEU A 95 -12.75 -10.09 -2.69
CA LEU A 95 -11.46 -10.40 -3.30
C LEU A 95 -10.55 -11.18 -2.33
N THR A 96 -10.47 -10.76 -1.08
CA THR A 96 -9.63 -11.44 -0.08
C THR A 96 -10.15 -12.86 0.22
N THR A 97 -11.48 -13.05 0.27
CA THR A 97 -12.09 -14.38 0.37
C THR A 97 -11.77 -15.25 -0.86
N GLY A 98 -11.71 -14.63 -2.04
CA GLY A 98 -11.30 -15.31 -3.28
C GLY A 98 -9.90 -15.89 -3.22
N ILE A 99 -8.93 -15.15 -2.63
CA ILE A 99 -7.57 -15.67 -2.41
C ILE A 99 -7.59 -16.87 -1.47
N GLY A 100 -8.33 -16.80 -0.36
CA GLY A 100 -8.48 -17.94 0.55
C GLY A 100 -9.04 -19.19 -0.13
N PHE A 101 -10.00 -19.01 -1.04
CA PHE A 101 -10.52 -20.10 -1.89
C PHE A 101 -9.43 -20.66 -2.82
N LEU A 102 -8.63 -19.81 -3.46
CA LEU A 102 -7.52 -20.24 -4.33
C LEU A 102 -6.45 -20.97 -3.55
N PHE A 103 -6.13 -20.56 -2.33
CA PHE A 103 -5.19 -21.28 -1.46
C PHE A 103 -5.71 -22.68 -1.16
N LYS A 104 -6.97 -22.79 -0.75
CA LYS A 104 -7.60 -24.10 -0.48
C LYS A 104 -7.61 -24.99 -1.73
N LYS A 105 -8.01 -24.43 -2.91
CA LYS A 105 -8.04 -25.16 -4.17
C LYS A 105 -6.68 -25.71 -4.57
N ASN A 106 -5.61 -24.96 -4.35
CA ASN A 106 -4.25 -25.33 -4.68
C ASN A 106 -3.51 -26.03 -3.51
N LYS A 107 -4.21 -26.37 -2.41
CA LYS A 107 -3.64 -27.06 -1.23
C LYS A 107 -2.45 -26.32 -0.59
N ILE A 108 -2.47 -24.98 -0.63
CA ILE A 108 -1.47 -24.15 0.02
C ILE A 108 -1.77 -24.09 1.51
N THR A 109 -0.76 -24.39 2.35
CA THR A 109 -0.87 -24.27 3.82
C THR A 109 -0.76 -22.80 4.19
N HIS A 110 -1.87 -22.19 4.65
CA HIS A 110 -1.85 -20.84 5.22
C HIS A 110 -1.51 -20.91 6.70
N ILE A 111 -0.44 -20.23 7.12
CA ILE A 111 -0.01 -20.18 8.51
C ILE A 111 -0.11 -18.71 8.99
N PRO A 112 -1.09 -18.40 9.88
CA PRO A 112 -1.20 -17.05 10.43
C PRO A 112 -0.07 -16.79 11.44
N GLY A 113 0.63 -15.67 11.29
CA GLY A 113 1.69 -15.25 12.21
C GLY A 113 2.79 -14.43 11.56
N THR A 114 3.73 -14.01 12.39
CA THR A 114 4.92 -13.25 12.00
C THR A 114 6.11 -14.19 11.93
N ALA A 115 6.75 -14.26 10.75
CA ALA A 115 7.92 -15.10 10.52
C ALA A 115 9.22 -14.37 10.86
N SER A 116 10.20 -15.12 11.40
CA SER A 116 11.58 -14.68 11.59
C SER A 116 12.52 -15.86 11.31
N PHE A 117 13.60 -15.62 10.57
CA PHE A 117 14.61 -16.65 10.33
C PHE A 117 15.36 -17.03 11.60
N VAL A 118 15.43 -18.33 11.85
CA VAL A 118 16.27 -18.96 12.88
C VAL A 118 17.63 -19.29 12.27
N ASP A 119 17.61 -19.91 11.09
CA ASP A 119 18.73 -20.21 10.22
C ASP A 119 18.28 -20.15 8.74
N LYS A 120 19.15 -20.51 7.80
CA LYS A 120 18.87 -20.43 6.35
C LYS A 120 17.75 -21.37 5.87
N ASN A 121 17.40 -22.38 6.63
CA ASN A 121 16.41 -23.41 6.25
C ASN A 121 15.20 -23.45 7.19
N THR A 122 15.23 -22.67 8.29
CA THR A 122 14.24 -22.71 9.36
C THR A 122 13.78 -21.33 9.75
N ILE A 123 12.47 -21.17 9.90
CA ILE A 123 11.84 -19.97 10.43
C ILE A 123 11.05 -20.29 11.70
N SER A 124 11.02 -19.34 12.62
CA SER A 124 10.05 -19.26 13.70
C SER A 124 8.84 -18.45 13.25
N ILE A 125 7.65 -18.87 13.63
CA ILE A 125 6.38 -18.22 13.33
C ILE A 125 5.66 -17.96 14.63
N THR A 126 5.48 -16.68 14.98
CA THR A 126 4.83 -16.26 16.21
C THR A 126 3.41 -15.76 15.92
N ASN A 127 2.43 -16.32 16.64
CA ASN A 127 1.04 -15.88 16.61
C ASN A 127 0.52 -15.73 18.04
N GLY A 128 0.47 -14.50 18.54
CA GLY A 128 0.17 -14.18 19.92
C GLY A 128 1.20 -14.79 20.87
N LYS A 129 0.77 -15.76 21.71
CA LYS A 129 1.66 -16.49 22.64
C LYS A 129 2.19 -17.81 22.05
N ASN A 130 1.70 -18.22 20.90
CA ASN A 130 2.10 -19.46 20.25
C ASN A 130 3.31 -19.22 19.34
N GLU A 131 4.27 -20.08 19.41
CA GLU A 131 5.44 -20.12 18.55
C GLU A 131 5.59 -21.52 17.96
N ILE A 132 5.74 -21.59 16.65
CA ILE A 132 6.01 -22.84 15.92
C ILE A 132 7.19 -22.63 14.99
N THR A 133 7.82 -23.72 14.58
CA THR A 133 8.89 -23.68 13.58
C THR A 133 8.48 -24.43 12.32
N ALA A 134 8.92 -23.92 11.17
CA ALA A 134 8.75 -24.57 9.88
C ALA A 134 10.05 -24.52 9.10
N SER A 135 10.27 -25.53 8.25
CA SER A 135 11.46 -25.64 7.41
C SER A 135 11.08 -25.73 5.92
N ALA A 136 11.95 -25.25 5.05
CA ALA A 136 11.78 -25.37 3.62
C ALA A 136 13.13 -25.44 2.91
N LYS A 137 13.08 -25.96 1.67
CA LYS A 137 14.22 -25.90 0.74
C LYS A 137 14.47 -24.49 0.23
N ASN A 138 13.37 -23.73 -0.01
CA ASN A 138 13.41 -22.37 -0.53
C ASN A 138 12.47 -21.46 0.25
N PHE A 139 12.82 -20.14 0.30
CA PHE A 139 12.00 -19.10 0.89
C PHE A 139 11.84 -17.92 -0.09
N ILE A 140 10.63 -17.37 -0.16
CA ILE A 140 10.38 -16.08 -0.82
C ILE A 140 9.94 -15.07 0.22
N ILE A 141 10.71 -14.00 0.38
CA ILE A 141 10.37 -12.86 1.24
C ILE A 141 9.53 -11.89 0.40
N ALA A 142 8.24 -11.77 0.73
CA ALA A 142 7.25 -10.92 0.06
C ALA A 142 6.52 -10.02 1.08
N THR A 143 7.25 -9.52 2.07
CA THR A 143 6.72 -8.77 3.22
C THR A 143 6.27 -7.37 2.88
N GLY A 144 6.53 -6.90 1.65
CA GLY A 144 6.02 -5.65 1.14
C GLY A 144 6.62 -4.40 1.81
N SER A 145 5.81 -3.38 1.97
CA SER A 145 6.19 -2.07 2.48
C SER A 145 5.16 -1.48 3.43
N SER A 146 5.57 -0.47 4.20
CA SER A 146 4.71 0.34 5.07
C SER A 146 4.87 1.83 4.78
N SER A 147 3.89 2.65 5.19
CA SER A 147 3.94 4.11 5.03
C SER A 147 5.12 4.70 5.81
N ILE A 148 5.75 5.72 5.24
CA ILE A 148 6.77 6.52 5.92
C ILE A 148 6.06 7.58 6.77
N GLU A 149 6.53 7.74 7.99
CA GLU A 149 6.12 8.83 8.87
C GLU A 149 7.23 9.90 8.93
N ILE A 150 6.82 11.18 8.95
CA ILE A 150 7.76 12.28 9.17
C ILE A 150 8.12 12.32 10.67
N PRO A 151 9.39 12.40 11.05
CA PRO A 151 9.76 12.59 12.45
C PRO A 151 9.00 13.77 13.07
N ASN A 152 8.52 13.60 14.29
CA ASN A 152 7.71 14.56 15.05
C ASN A 152 6.28 14.85 14.54
N ILE A 153 5.80 14.08 13.57
CA ILE A 153 4.40 14.11 13.12
C ILE A 153 3.81 12.70 13.27
N PRO A 154 3.40 12.31 14.49
CA PRO A 154 2.89 10.97 14.73
C PRO A 154 1.52 10.77 14.06
N VAL A 155 1.37 9.67 13.34
CA VAL A 155 0.09 9.23 12.79
C VAL A 155 -0.74 8.60 13.92
N ASP A 156 -1.92 9.17 14.21
CA ASP A 156 -2.84 8.71 15.26
C ASP A 156 -4.06 7.95 14.70
N GLU A 157 -4.17 7.86 13.37
CA GLU A 157 -5.28 7.28 12.60
C GLU A 157 -6.66 7.87 12.97
N LYS A 158 -6.67 9.09 13.53
CA LYS A 158 -7.87 9.84 13.90
C LYS A 158 -7.93 11.20 13.21
N GLN A 159 -6.96 12.08 13.49
CA GLN A 159 -6.84 13.40 12.88
C GLN A 159 -5.62 13.49 11.96
N ILE A 160 -4.53 12.83 12.32
CA ILE A 160 -3.36 12.66 11.46
C ILE A 160 -3.37 11.20 11.01
N VAL A 161 -3.76 10.96 9.77
CA VAL A 161 -4.02 9.62 9.25
C VAL A 161 -2.99 9.22 8.19
N SER A 162 -2.73 7.92 8.09
CA SER A 162 -2.11 7.33 6.91
C SER A 162 -3.15 7.14 5.79
N SER A 163 -2.75 6.56 4.67
CA SER A 163 -3.71 6.14 3.64
C SER A 163 -4.74 5.13 4.16
N THR A 164 -4.38 4.32 5.17
CA THR A 164 -5.30 3.38 5.82
C THR A 164 -6.45 4.10 6.51
N GLY A 165 -6.15 5.11 7.34
CA GLY A 165 -7.17 5.93 7.99
C GLY A 165 -7.96 6.75 6.99
N ALA A 166 -7.30 7.33 5.96
CA ALA A 166 -8.00 8.08 4.92
C ALA A 166 -9.01 7.24 4.13
N LEU A 167 -8.77 5.93 3.97
CA LEU A 167 -9.71 4.98 3.36
C LEU A 167 -10.90 4.61 4.29
N SER A 168 -10.88 5.07 5.54
CA SER A 168 -11.82 4.62 6.58
C SER A 168 -12.44 5.75 7.39
N LEU A 169 -12.37 7.01 6.91
CA LEU A 169 -12.99 8.15 7.60
C LEU A 169 -14.51 7.93 7.73
N SER A 170 -15.02 8.17 8.93
CA SER A 170 -16.45 8.00 9.25
C SER A 170 -17.33 9.18 8.85
N LYS A 171 -16.72 10.31 8.46
CA LYS A 171 -17.39 11.52 7.97
C LYS A 171 -16.55 12.19 6.90
N ILE A 172 -17.19 12.96 6.03
CA ILE A 172 -16.52 13.83 5.07
C ILE A 172 -15.91 15.01 5.83
N PRO A 173 -14.57 15.15 5.87
CA PRO A 173 -13.95 16.27 6.59
C PRO A 173 -14.21 17.59 5.86
N LYS A 174 -14.42 18.66 6.60
CA LYS A 174 -14.56 20.00 6.00
C LYS A 174 -13.29 20.45 5.29
N SER A 175 -12.14 20.12 5.85
CA SER A 175 -10.82 20.41 5.28
C SER A 175 -9.87 19.22 5.48
N LEU A 176 -9.12 18.92 4.41
CA LEU A 176 -8.12 17.85 4.37
C LEU A 176 -6.81 18.41 3.85
N LEU A 177 -5.76 18.30 4.64
CA LEU A 177 -4.40 18.50 4.16
C LEU A 177 -3.82 17.16 3.72
N VAL A 178 -3.28 17.09 2.51
CA VAL A 178 -2.50 15.95 2.01
C VAL A 178 -1.03 16.33 2.03
N ILE A 179 -0.22 15.64 2.83
CA ILE A 179 1.23 15.81 2.86
C ILE A 179 1.86 14.79 1.91
N GLY A 180 2.40 15.28 0.79
CA GLY A 180 2.99 14.50 -0.30
C GLY A 180 2.11 14.47 -1.55
N GLY A 181 2.65 14.97 -2.66
CA GLY A 181 2.01 15.04 -3.99
C GLY A 181 2.21 13.77 -4.83
N GLY A 182 2.43 12.62 -4.21
CA GLY A 182 2.48 11.32 -4.89
C GLY A 182 1.08 10.76 -5.19
N TYR A 183 1.03 9.67 -5.97
CA TYR A 183 -0.24 9.07 -6.44
C TYR A 183 -1.20 8.69 -5.29
N ILE A 184 -0.71 8.18 -4.16
CA ILE A 184 -1.56 7.82 -3.00
C ILE A 184 -2.28 9.07 -2.45
N GLY A 185 -1.53 10.14 -2.21
CA GLY A 185 -2.09 11.40 -1.71
C GLY A 185 -3.08 12.01 -2.66
N LEU A 186 -2.77 12.02 -3.96
CA LEU A 186 -3.64 12.58 -4.99
C LEU A 186 -4.92 11.76 -5.20
N GLU A 187 -4.86 10.44 -5.14
CA GLU A 187 -6.05 9.58 -5.19
C GLU A 187 -6.99 9.85 -4.01
N MET A 188 -6.45 9.85 -2.78
CA MET A 188 -7.28 10.13 -1.59
C MET A 188 -7.79 11.57 -1.57
N GLY A 189 -6.94 12.53 -1.95
CA GLY A 189 -7.34 13.92 -2.12
C GLY A 189 -8.50 14.06 -3.11
N SER A 190 -8.43 13.38 -4.24
CA SER A 190 -9.49 13.37 -5.26
C SER A 190 -10.80 12.79 -4.72
N VAL A 191 -10.74 11.66 -4.01
CA VAL A 191 -11.93 11.06 -3.37
C VAL A 191 -12.62 12.08 -2.48
N TRP A 192 -11.90 12.64 -1.51
CA TRP A 192 -12.51 13.52 -0.50
C TRP A 192 -12.91 14.87 -1.08
N SER A 193 -12.17 15.41 -2.06
CA SER A 193 -12.56 16.63 -2.79
C SER A 193 -13.90 16.44 -3.53
N ARG A 194 -14.04 15.34 -4.27
CA ARG A 194 -15.29 14.97 -4.97
C ARG A 194 -16.48 14.83 -4.03
N LEU A 195 -16.24 14.42 -2.79
CA LEU A 195 -17.25 14.28 -1.76
C LEU A 195 -17.53 15.59 -0.99
N GLY A 196 -16.83 16.69 -1.29
CA GLY A 196 -17.09 18.02 -0.76
C GLY A 196 -16.08 18.56 0.26
N SER A 197 -14.98 17.85 0.51
CA SER A 197 -13.89 18.39 1.35
C SER A 197 -13.12 19.48 0.61
N LYS A 198 -12.72 20.55 1.32
CA LYS A 198 -11.67 21.44 0.84
C LYS A 198 -10.31 20.75 1.00
N VAL A 199 -9.66 20.38 -0.12
CA VAL A 199 -8.41 19.63 -0.12
C VAL A 199 -7.24 20.51 -0.52
N THR A 200 -6.21 20.55 0.33
CA THR A 200 -4.93 21.21 0.02
C THR A 200 -3.84 20.13 0.00
N VAL A 201 -3.06 20.08 -1.09
CA VAL A 201 -1.91 19.18 -1.24
C VAL A 201 -0.63 19.99 -1.03
N VAL A 202 0.18 19.57 -0.05
CA VAL A 202 1.51 20.15 0.22
C VAL A 202 2.58 19.19 -0.28
N GLU A 203 3.46 19.68 -1.14
CA GLU A 203 4.57 18.90 -1.68
C GLU A 203 5.89 19.68 -1.49
N ALA A 204 6.91 18.98 -0.99
CA ALA A 204 8.23 19.56 -0.74
C ALA A 204 8.98 19.87 -2.04
N LEU A 205 8.69 19.13 -3.10
CA LEU A 205 9.24 19.36 -4.43
C LEU A 205 8.44 20.43 -5.18
N ASP A 206 8.98 20.87 -6.31
CA ASP A 206 8.37 21.87 -7.19
C ASP A 206 7.27 21.31 -8.12
N ARG A 207 6.98 20.00 -8.03
CA ARG A 207 5.97 19.31 -8.85
C ARG A 207 5.36 18.11 -8.12
N ILE A 208 4.15 17.74 -8.53
CA ILE A 208 3.50 16.49 -8.12
C ILE A 208 4.06 15.30 -8.92
N VAL A 209 3.80 14.07 -8.46
CA VAL A 209 4.21 12.79 -9.09
C VAL A 209 5.63 12.86 -9.68
N PRO A 210 6.67 13.14 -8.87
CA PRO A 210 8.01 13.51 -9.35
C PRO A 210 8.69 12.41 -10.17
N THR A 211 8.22 11.17 -10.09
CA THR A 211 8.72 10.02 -10.86
C THR A 211 8.11 9.91 -12.26
N MET A 212 7.10 10.71 -12.56
CA MET A 212 6.44 10.75 -13.87
C MET A 212 7.09 11.80 -14.78
N ASP A 213 6.79 11.70 -16.09
CA ASP A 213 7.17 12.72 -17.07
C ASP A 213 6.68 14.11 -16.65
N GLY A 214 7.50 15.15 -16.89
CA GLY A 214 7.24 16.50 -16.42
C GLY A 214 6.02 17.17 -17.07
N GLU A 215 5.77 16.91 -18.35
CA GLU A 215 4.61 17.45 -19.07
C GLU A 215 3.33 16.79 -18.56
N ILE A 216 3.35 15.47 -18.39
CA ILE A 216 2.24 14.71 -17.83
C ILE A 216 1.92 15.18 -16.40
N ALA A 217 2.94 15.35 -15.55
CA ALA A 217 2.75 15.86 -14.19
C ALA A 217 2.10 17.25 -14.16
N LYS A 218 2.49 18.15 -15.07
CA LYS A 218 1.94 19.50 -15.20
C LYS A 218 0.49 19.50 -15.66
N GLU A 219 0.16 18.72 -16.69
CA GLU A 219 -1.23 18.59 -17.17
C GLU A 219 -2.12 17.91 -16.11
N PHE A 220 -1.61 16.89 -15.43
CA PHE A 220 -2.33 16.24 -14.33
C PHE A 220 -2.64 17.22 -13.20
N MET A 221 -1.68 18.05 -12.79
CA MET A 221 -1.92 19.08 -11.78
C MET A 221 -3.00 20.07 -12.20
N LYS A 222 -3.01 20.53 -13.49
CA LYS A 222 -4.06 21.40 -14.01
C LYS A 222 -5.45 20.75 -13.93
N MET A 223 -5.54 19.46 -14.29
CA MET A 223 -6.79 18.71 -14.20
C MET A 223 -7.29 18.62 -12.76
N LEU A 224 -6.42 18.28 -11.81
CA LEU A 224 -6.76 18.19 -10.40
C LEU A 224 -7.15 19.54 -9.80
N THR A 225 -6.49 20.64 -10.22
CA THR A 225 -6.86 21.99 -9.81
C THR A 225 -8.27 22.36 -10.31
N LYS A 226 -8.61 22.03 -11.56
CA LYS A 226 -9.98 22.20 -12.09
C LYS A 226 -11.01 21.37 -11.31
N GLN A 227 -10.60 20.23 -10.73
CA GLN A 227 -11.45 19.39 -9.88
C GLN A 227 -11.54 19.91 -8.42
N GLY A 228 -10.89 21.03 -8.09
CA GLY A 228 -11.01 21.68 -6.78
C GLY A 228 -9.89 21.38 -5.78
N LEU A 229 -8.80 20.75 -6.19
CA LEU A 229 -7.63 20.60 -5.31
C LEU A 229 -6.77 21.86 -5.34
N GLU A 230 -6.34 22.30 -4.15
CA GLU A 230 -5.36 23.37 -3.99
C GLU A 230 -3.95 22.76 -3.83
N PHE A 231 -2.92 23.39 -4.41
CA PHE A 231 -1.54 22.91 -4.35
C PHE A 231 -0.61 23.94 -3.73
N LYS A 232 0.24 23.48 -2.80
CA LYS A 232 1.35 24.22 -2.21
C LYS A 232 2.63 23.44 -2.51
N LEU A 233 3.24 23.73 -3.67
CA LEU A 233 4.51 23.13 -4.09
C LEU A 233 5.68 23.88 -3.44
N SER A 234 6.83 23.20 -3.32
CA SER A 234 8.02 23.72 -2.64
C SER A 234 7.75 24.17 -1.19
N HIS A 235 6.83 23.46 -0.52
CA HIS A 235 6.49 23.68 0.88
C HIS A 235 6.80 22.41 1.69
N LYS A 236 7.53 22.58 2.78
CA LYS A 236 7.90 21.46 3.67
C LYS A 236 7.12 21.56 4.98
N VAL A 237 6.34 20.54 5.30
CA VAL A 237 5.69 20.45 6.61
C VAL A 237 6.74 20.13 7.67
N SER A 238 6.82 20.94 8.72
CA SER A 238 7.76 20.80 9.81
C SER A 238 7.12 20.25 11.08
N SER A 239 5.84 20.51 11.29
CA SER A 239 5.08 19.92 12.41
C SER A 239 3.59 19.83 12.09
N ALA A 240 2.92 18.84 12.69
CA ALA A 240 1.48 18.75 12.75
C ALA A 240 1.07 18.24 14.15
N LYS A 241 0.10 18.88 14.77
CA LYS A 241 -0.33 18.55 16.13
C LYS A 241 -1.86 18.49 16.19
N SER A 242 -2.38 17.34 16.58
CA SER A 242 -3.81 17.12 16.82
C SER A 242 -4.30 17.97 18.01
N GLY A 243 -5.48 18.56 17.86
CA GLY A 243 -6.10 19.40 18.87
C GLY A 243 -7.63 19.31 18.85
N LYS A 244 -8.28 20.07 19.73
CA LYS A 244 -9.75 20.08 19.84
C LYS A 244 -10.45 20.65 18.59
N SER A 245 -9.81 21.60 17.91
CA SER A 245 -10.35 22.28 16.71
C SER A 245 -9.82 21.74 15.38
N GLY A 246 -9.10 20.62 15.40
CA GLY A 246 -8.41 20.03 14.24
C GLY A 246 -6.91 19.91 14.46
N VAL A 247 -6.16 19.87 13.39
CA VAL A 247 -4.70 19.71 13.38
C VAL A 247 -4.04 21.05 13.04
N ASP A 248 -3.22 21.56 13.95
CA ASP A 248 -2.38 22.72 13.71
C ASP A 248 -1.12 22.28 12.96
N VAL A 249 -0.94 22.81 11.77
CA VAL A 249 0.17 22.44 10.85
C VAL A 249 1.09 23.64 10.67
N GLU A 250 2.38 23.42 10.86
CA GLU A 250 3.43 24.37 10.48
C GLU A 250 4.14 23.88 9.21
N MET A 251 4.28 24.76 8.24
CA MET A 251 5.03 24.48 7.01
C MET A 251 5.98 25.63 6.69
N GLU A 252 7.03 25.31 5.96
CA GLU A 252 8.04 26.25 5.51
C GLU A 252 8.06 26.30 4.01
N THR A 253 8.04 27.51 3.45
CA THR A 253 8.16 27.79 2.02
C THR A 253 9.61 27.71 1.56
N SER A 254 9.85 27.74 0.24
CA SER A 254 11.21 27.77 -0.33
C SER A 254 12.07 28.96 0.14
N ASP A 255 11.42 30.10 0.43
CA ASP A 255 12.07 31.31 0.98
C ASP A 255 12.13 31.30 2.53
N LYS A 256 11.94 30.13 3.15
CA LYS A 256 12.01 29.88 4.61
C LYS A 256 10.95 30.64 5.44
N LYS A 257 9.90 31.10 4.82
CA LYS A 257 8.76 31.65 5.53
C LYS A 257 7.97 30.54 6.22
N LYS A 258 7.63 30.75 7.49
CA LYS A 258 6.77 29.83 8.24
C LYS A 258 5.31 30.21 8.07
N ILE A 259 4.49 29.22 7.71
CA ILE A 259 3.05 29.34 7.54
C ILE A 259 2.41 28.41 8.59
N LYS A 260 1.36 28.88 9.25
CA LYS A 260 0.55 28.08 10.18
C LYS A 260 -0.88 28.03 9.66
N GLU A 261 -1.41 26.82 9.57
CA GLU A 261 -2.79 26.57 9.12
C GLU A 261 -3.41 25.48 9.99
N ASN A 262 -4.74 25.42 10.00
CA ASN A 262 -5.50 24.41 10.73
C ASN A 262 -6.37 23.62 9.75
N TYR A 263 -6.37 22.29 9.90
CA TYR A 263 -7.16 21.36 9.09
C TYR A 263 -7.91 20.37 9.96
N GLU A 264 -9.08 19.93 9.54
CA GLU A 264 -9.83 18.93 10.28
C GLU A 264 -9.12 17.57 10.28
N ILE A 265 -8.57 17.17 9.11
CA ILE A 265 -7.80 15.94 8.92
C ILE A 265 -6.50 16.26 8.17
N VAL A 266 -5.45 15.54 8.51
CA VAL A 266 -4.15 15.56 7.81
C VAL A 266 -3.83 14.14 7.35
N LEU A 267 -3.61 13.96 6.04
CA LEU A 267 -3.16 12.71 5.43
C LEU A 267 -1.64 12.73 5.26
N MET A 268 -0.95 11.78 5.86
CA MET A 268 0.48 11.50 5.66
C MET A 268 0.66 10.55 4.47
N SER A 269 1.25 11.02 3.37
CA SER A 269 1.47 10.23 2.14
C SER A 269 2.81 10.52 1.45
N VAL A 270 3.88 10.61 2.26
CA VAL A 270 5.23 11.00 1.83
C VAL A 270 6.10 9.86 1.30
N GLY A 271 5.53 8.71 1.11
CA GLY A 271 6.21 7.53 0.56
C GLY A 271 6.04 6.27 1.40
N ARG A 272 6.79 5.23 0.99
CA ARG A 272 6.74 3.90 1.62
C ARG A 272 8.16 3.39 1.86
N LYS A 273 8.32 2.57 2.89
CA LYS A 273 9.58 1.89 3.23
C LYS A 273 9.41 0.37 3.20
N PRO A 274 10.44 -0.40 2.76
CA PRO A 274 10.38 -1.86 2.75
C PRO A 274 10.29 -2.43 4.17
N ASN A 275 9.56 -3.54 4.32
CA ASN A 275 9.39 -4.24 5.59
C ASN A 275 10.46 -5.31 5.75
N THR A 276 11.62 -4.93 6.25
CA THR A 276 12.77 -5.82 6.48
C THR A 276 13.06 -6.06 7.95
N GLU A 277 12.47 -5.27 8.85
CA GLU A 277 12.68 -5.35 10.29
C GLU A 277 11.99 -6.59 10.90
N GLY A 278 12.62 -7.21 11.90
CA GLY A 278 12.07 -8.34 12.64
C GLY A 278 12.14 -9.70 11.93
N LEU A 279 12.63 -9.75 10.70
CA LEU A 279 12.74 -10.98 9.92
C LEU A 279 13.96 -11.83 10.28
N GLY A 280 14.91 -11.32 11.09
CA GLY A 280 16.15 -12.02 11.42
C GLY A 280 17.14 -12.14 10.27
N LEU A 281 17.08 -11.20 9.29
CA LEU A 281 17.89 -11.22 8.08
C LEU A 281 19.39 -11.18 8.36
N GLU A 282 19.79 -10.43 9.39
CA GLU A 282 21.18 -10.31 9.86
C GLU A 282 21.74 -11.63 10.35
N LYS A 283 20.92 -12.49 10.97
CA LYS A 283 21.35 -13.80 11.50
C LYS A 283 21.80 -14.76 10.41
N ILE A 284 21.22 -14.61 9.22
CA ILE A 284 21.46 -15.48 8.07
C ILE A 284 22.31 -14.83 6.97
N GLY A 285 22.75 -13.58 7.19
CA GLY A 285 23.68 -12.89 6.28
C GLY A 285 23.02 -12.28 5.03
N ILE A 286 21.71 -12.00 5.06
CA ILE A 286 21.04 -11.27 3.98
C ILE A 286 21.46 -9.81 4.01
N LYS A 287 21.88 -9.30 2.85
CA LYS A 287 22.34 -7.93 2.67
C LYS A 287 21.16 -7.01 2.31
N LEU A 288 21.23 -5.78 2.82
CA LEU A 288 20.29 -4.72 2.52
C LEU A 288 20.98 -3.59 1.76
N THR A 289 20.24 -2.94 0.86
CA THR A 289 20.64 -1.70 0.20
C THR A 289 20.66 -0.52 1.20
N GLU A 290 21.20 0.61 0.78
CA GLU A 290 21.13 1.88 1.56
C GLU A 290 19.69 2.29 1.90
N LYS A 291 18.74 1.98 1.00
CA LYS A 291 17.29 2.23 1.20
C LYS A 291 16.58 1.15 2.01
N LYS A 292 17.34 0.23 2.63
CA LYS A 292 16.83 -0.89 3.43
C LYS A 292 16.00 -1.93 2.67
N SER A 293 16.04 -1.94 1.33
CA SER A 293 15.51 -3.04 0.52
C SER A 293 16.45 -4.24 0.58
N ILE A 294 15.94 -5.46 0.41
CA ILE A 294 16.79 -6.67 0.33
C ILE A 294 17.51 -6.66 -1.01
N GLU A 295 18.84 -6.82 -1.00
CA GLU A 295 19.62 -6.97 -2.24
C GLU A 295 19.28 -8.29 -2.93
N ILE A 296 19.01 -8.22 -4.23
CA ILE A 296 18.69 -9.37 -5.07
C ILE A 296 19.53 -9.39 -6.35
N LYS A 297 19.68 -10.60 -6.91
CA LYS A 297 20.22 -10.84 -8.25
C LYS A 297 19.08 -10.81 -9.29
N ASP A 298 19.43 -10.92 -10.57
CA ASP A 298 18.45 -10.92 -11.69
C ASP A 298 17.39 -12.03 -11.59
N ASN A 299 17.69 -13.13 -10.87
CA ASN A 299 16.75 -14.22 -10.60
C ASN A 299 16.03 -14.10 -9.25
N PHE A 300 15.96 -12.91 -8.67
CA PHE A 300 15.38 -12.59 -7.37
C PHE A 300 16.08 -13.22 -6.15
N GLN A 301 17.16 -13.98 -6.35
CA GLN A 301 17.91 -14.59 -5.26
C GLN A 301 18.65 -13.53 -4.44
N THR A 302 18.58 -13.64 -3.13
CA THR A 302 19.32 -12.78 -2.19
C THR A 302 20.81 -13.13 -2.15
N SER A 303 21.56 -12.56 -1.21
CA SER A 303 22.95 -12.97 -0.92
C SER A 303 23.04 -14.40 -0.37
N VAL A 304 21.94 -15.03 0.01
CA VAL A 304 21.85 -16.37 0.59
C VAL A 304 21.16 -17.30 -0.38
N GLU A 305 21.80 -18.45 -0.66
CA GLU A 305 21.24 -19.48 -1.55
C GLU A 305 19.93 -20.05 -0.98
N GLY A 306 18.95 -20.26 -1.87
CA GLY A 306 17.61 -20.76 -1.51
C GLY A 306 16.69 -19.71 -0.91
N ILE A 307 17.13 -18.46 -0.75
CA ILE A 307 16.30 -17.36 -0.25
C ILE A 307 16.18 -16.26 -1.30
N TYR A 308 14.95 -15.89 -1.60
CA TYR A 308 14.57 -14.94 -2.63
C TYR A 308 13.77 -13.79 -2.02
N ALA A 309 13.73 -12.65 -2.71
CA ALA A 309 12.88 -11.51 -2.30
C ALA A 309 12.23 -10.85 -3.51
N ILE A 310 10.94 -10.50 -3.37
CA ILE A 310 10.11 -9.93 -4.44
C ILE A 310 9.22 -8.80 -3.93
N GLY A 311 8.71 -7.99 -4.86
CA GLY A 311 7.79 -6.89 -4.58
C GLY A 311 8.46 -5.72 -3.86
N ASP A 312 7.70 -5.04 -3.01
CA ASP A 312 8.14 -3.79 -2.39
C ASP A 312 9.34 -3.93 -1.43
N VAL A 313 9.62 -5.14 -0.95
CA VAL A 313 10.78 -5.40 -0.06
C VAL A 313 12.09 -5.48 -0.84
N ALA A 314 12.02 -5.72 -2.15
CA ALA A 314 13.14 -5.72 -3.11
C ALA A 314 13.25 -4.35 -3.81
N PRO A 315 14.38 -4.07 -4.50
CA PRO A 315 14.56 -2.85 -5.28
C PRO A 315 13.55 -2.69 -6.42
N GLY A 316 13.29 -1.45 -6.82
CA GLY A 316 12.40 -1.10 -7.93
C GLY A 316 11.14 -0.36 -7.49
N PRO A 317 10.21 -0.08 -8.40
CA PRO A 317 8.97 0.61 -8.08
C PRO A 317 8.05 -0.28 -7.23
N MET A 318 7.42 0.33 -6.21
CA MET A 318 6.49 -0.36 -5.30
C MET A 318 5.11 -0.44 -5.95
N LEU A 319 4.92 -1.43 -6.85
CA LEU A 319 3.71 -1.64 -7.65
C LEU A 319 3.21 -3.08 -7.52
N ALA A 320 1.90 -3.24 -7.34
CA ALA A 320 1.29 -4.55 -7.15
C ALA A 320 1.54 -5.51 -8.33
N HIS A 321 1.36 -5.03 -9.57
CA HIS A 321 1.57 -5.84 -10.77
C HIS A 321 3.05 -6.24 -10.97
N LYS A 322 4.02 -5.36 -10.63
CA LYS A 322 5.45 -5.74 -10.58
C LYS A 322 5.66 -6.92 -9.62
N ALA A 323 5.11 -6.83 -8.41
CA ALA A 323 5.24 -7.90 -7.43
C ALA A 323 4.59 -9.22 -7.89
N GLU A 324 3.45 -9.16 -8.59
CA GLU A 324 2.78 -10.32 -9.16
C GLU A 324 3.63 -11.02 -10.23
N GLU A 325 4.16 -10.25 -11.19
CA GLU A 325 5.05 -10.77 -12.25
C GLU A 325 6.35 -11.33 -11.67
N GLU A 326 6.97 -10.62 -10.73
CA GLU A 326 8.14 -11.11 -9.99
C GLU A 326 7.84 -12.41 -9.24
N GLY A 327 6.64 -12.53 -8.67
CA GLY A 327 6.19 -13.74 -7.97
C GLY A 327 6.14 -14.95 -8.88
N VAL A 328 5.58 -14.79 -10.09
CA VAL A 328 5.54 -15.85 -11.11
C VAL A 328 6.95 -16.22 -11.56
N ALA A 329 7.74 -15.22 -11.98
CA ALA A 329 9.07 -15.43 -12.52
C ALA A 329 10.04 -16.06 -11.49
N CYS A 330 10.00 -15.58 -10.24
CA CYS A 330 10.82 -16.11 -9.15
C CYS A 330 10.54 -17.61 -8.91
N VAL A 331 9.27 -18.00 -8.86
CA VAL A 331 8.87 -19.40 -8.68
C VAL A 331 9.29 -20.27 -9.88
N GLU A 332 9.17 -19.74 -11.10
CA GLU A 332 9.63 -20.44 -12.29
C GLU A 332 11.15 -20.65 -12.30
N PHE A 333 11.94 -19.66 -11.86
CA PHE A 333 13.38 -19.85 -11.64
C PHE A 333 13.67 -20.94 -10.58
N ILE A 334 12.98 -20.91 -9.45
CA ILE A 334 13.13 -21.94 -8.41
C ILE A 334 12.84 -23.34 -8.96
N ASN A 335 11.87 -23.44 -9.88
CA ASN A 335 11.49 -24.69 -10.57
C ASN A 335 12.40 -25.07 -11.76
N GLY A 336 13.50 -24.34 -11.99
CA GLY A 336 14.47 -24.62 -13.04
C GLY A 336 14.05 -24.16 -14.43
N GLN A 337 13.01 -23.34 -14.55
CA GLN A 337 12.56 -22.75 -15.81
C GLN A 337 13.34 -21.46 -16.12
N LYS A 338 13.20 -20.96 -17.32
CA LYS A 338 13.76 -19.67 -17.77
C LYS A 338 12.61 -18.72 -18.11
N PRO A 339 12.02 -18.05 -17.11
CA PRO A 339 10.95 -17.09 -17.38
C PRO A 339 11.47 -15.89 -18.17
N HIS A 340 10.59 -15.29 -18.93
CA HIS A 340 10.81 -13.98 -19.53
C HIS A 340 10.39 -12.91 -18.50
N ILE A 341 11.30 -11.96 -18.20
CA ILE A 341 11.07 -10.85 -17.27
C ILE A 341 10.98 -9.56 -18.10
#